data_2c91a82a2a90034a7ae0f90763ca2378
#
_entry.id   2c91a82a2a90034a7ae0f90763ca2378
#
_cell.length_a   1.000
_cell.length_b   1.000
_cell.length_c   1.000
_cell.angle_alpha   90.00
_cell.angle_beta   90.00
_cell.angle_gamma   90.00
#
_symmetry.space_group_name_H-M   'P 1'
#
loop_
_entity.id
_entity.type
_entity.pdbx_description
1 polymer ?
#
loop_
_entity_poly.entity_id
_entity_poly.type
_entity_poly.pdbx_seq_one_letter_code
_entity_poly.pdbx_strand_id
1 'polypeptide(L)'
;NQIMLSHYVKVSFRELLKYRTQSIVSIIGLAVGFTTFILGGYWLWWETHFDNFHPEADRLYCLTTEGLVKRANGTQSDLDQLHINDREELFKLLPEIEASCSFNHLSFTLKQDNEAINLHGMESEQSFFDLFRTDFIEGTHQGVIPDGSSVILTERTAHKLFGTTNCIGKEVVLDNNLRHSVVGIIRNYPANTYLLFDFLLIRTPQPNHVKRMTTYVRLQKNANVANVRNKLAHYKSHAEDTWDREQ
;
A
#
# COMPACT_ATOMS: atom_id res chain seq x y z
N ASN A 1 -10.64 22.64 -50.48
CA ASN A 1 -9.90 22.76 -49.19
C ASN A 1 -8.71 21.80 -49.04
N GLN A 2 -8.75 20.56 -49.55
CA GLN A 2 -7.64 19.61 -49.44
C GLN A 2 -6.37 20.02 -50.21
N ILE A 3 -6.52 20.64 -51.39
CA ILE A 3 -5.40 21.08 -52.24
C ILE A 3 -4.61 22.22 -51.57
N MET A 4 -5.29 23.14 -50.91
CA MET A 4 -4.65 24.26 -50.19
C MET A 4 -3.85 23.74 -48.96
N LEU A 5 -4.42 22.78 -48.19
CA LEU A 5 -3.73 22.19 -47.05
C LEU A 5 -2.43 21.47 -47.47
N SER A 6 -2.48 20.69 -48.54
CA SER A 6 -1.31 20.03 -49.11
C SER A 6 -0.20 21.00 -49.56
N HIS A 7 -0.63 22.15 -50.11
CA HIS A 7 0.30 23.19 -50.53
C HIS A 7 1.02 23.82 -49.32
N TYR A 8 0.27 24.18 -48.27
CA TYR A 8 0.85 24.77 -47.05
C TYR A 8 1.80 23.80 -46.36
N VAL A 9 1.46 22.50 -46.26
CA VAL A 9 2.33 21.49 -45.70
C VAL A 9 3.66 21.39 -46.48
N LYS A 10 3.61 21.38 -47.82
CA LYS A 10 4.82 21.33 -48.67
C LYS A 10 5.70 22.59 -48.49
N VAL A 11 5.10 23.77 -48.38
CA VAL A 11 5.84 25.03 -48.20
C VAL A 11 6.50 25.02 -46.80
N SER A 12 5.75 24.68 -45.76
CA SER A 12 6.31 24.60 -44.39
C SER A 12 7.45 23.60 -44.28
N PHE A 13 7.33 22.43 -44.91
CA PHE A 13 8.41 21.42 -44.90
C PHE A 13 9.67 21.93 -45.65
N ARG A 14 9.49 22.71 -46.73
CA ARG A 14 10.60 23.30 -47.47
C ARG A 14 11.32 24.40 -46.67
N GLU A 15 10.57 25.17 -45.88
CA GLU A 15 11.15 26.16 -44.96
C GLU A 15 11.90 25.51 -43.81
N LEU A 16 11.39 24.44 -43.20
CA LEU A 16 12.08 23.67 -42.17
C LEU A 16 13.41 23.13 -42.68
N LEU A 17 13.46 22.65 -43.93
CA LEU A 17 14.71 22.17 -44.55
C LEU A 17 15.66 23.29 -44.89
N LYS A 18 15.19 24.50 -45.20
CA LYS A 18 16.00 25.66 -45.49
C LYS A 18 16.72 26.20 -44.25
N TYR A 19 16.04 26.23 -43.12
CA TYR A 19 16.57 26.72 -41.82
C TYR A 19 16.86 25.55 -40.85
N ARG A 20 17.65 24.60 -41.29
CA ARG A 20 17.91 23.31 -40.56
C ARG A 20 18.27 23.47 -39.11
N THR A 21 19.25 24.36 -38.82
CA THR A 21 19.72 24.53 -37.44
C THR A 21 18.66 25.05 -36.51
N GLN A 22 17.90 26.06 -36.92
CA GLN A 22 16.84 26.65 -36.13
C GLN A 22 15.67 25.64 -35.93
N SER A 23 15.32 24.92 -37.00
CA SER A 23 14.27 23.90 -36.98
C SER A 23 14.64 22.75 -36.02
N ILE A 24 15.91 22.26 -36.06
CA ILE A 24 16.37 21.20 -35.15
C ILE A 24 16.33 21.67 -33.69
N VAL A 25 16.84 22.87 -33.39
CA VAL A 25 16.79 23.42 -32.02
C VAL A 25 15.34 23.55 -31.51
N SER A 26 14.43 24.04 -32.35
CA SER A 26 13.03 24.18 -32.00
C SER A 26 12.35 22.82 -31.76
N ILE A 27 12.63 21.84 -32.62
CA ILE A 27 12.08 20.48 -32.46
C ILE A 27 12.60 19.82 -31.19
N ILE A 28 13.91 19.93 -30.89
CA ILE A 28 14.49 19.39 -29.67
C ILE A 28 13.89 20.08 -28.45
N GLY A 29 13.81 21.41 -28.44
CA GLY A 29 13.18 22.16 -27.34
C GLY A 29 11.73 21.75 -27.10
N LEU A 30 10.94 21.62 -28.17
CA LEU A 30 9.56 21.19 -28.09
C LEU A 30 9.45 19.72 -27.60
N ALA A 31 10.30 18.83 -28.10
CA ALA A 31 10.34 17.43 -27.67
C ALA A 31 10.68 17.30 -26.18
N VAL A 32 11.68 18.02 -25.70
CA VAL A 32 12.02 18.05 -24.26
C VAL A 32 10.86 18.61 -23.45
N GLY A 33 10.23 19.71 -23.87
CA GLY A 33 9.08 20.30 -23.20
C GLY A 33 7.90 19.34 -23.09
N PHE A 34 7.52 18.68 -24.18
CA PHE A 34 6.44 17.69 -24.18
C PHE A 34 6.77 16.45 -23.33
N THR A 35 8.02 15.97 -23.41
CA THR A 35 8.44 14.83 -22.60
C THR A 35 8.32 15.14 -21.11
N THR A 36 8.82 16.30 -20.68
CA THR A 36 8.72 16.73 -19.29
C THR A 36 7.26 16.89 -18.84
N PHE A 37 6.42 17.47 -19.69
CA PHE A 37 4.99 17.64 -19.39
C PHE A 37 4.27 16.29 -19.25
N ILE A 38 4.52 15.35 -20.17
CA ILE A 38 3.92 14.01 -20.15
C ILE A 38 4.37 13.23 -18.93
N LEU A 39 5.67 13.23 -18.62
CA LEU A 39 6.21 12.55 -17.44
C LEU A 39 5.67 13.13 -16.15
N GLY A 40 5.62 14.45 -16.01
CA GLY A 40 5.07 15.13 -14.85
C GLY A 40 3.57 14.85 -14.67
N GLY A 41 2.80 14.91 -15.78
CA GLY A 41 1.38 14.57 -15.79
C GLY A 41 1.11 13.10 -15.45
N TYR A 42 1.91 12.18 -15.99
CA TYR A 42 1.82 10.75 -15.67
C TYR A 42 2.15 10.50 -14.20
N TRP A 43 3.20 11.13 -13.66
CA TRP A 43 3.57 10.97 -12.24
C TRP A 43 2.48 11.52 -11.31
N LEU A 44 1.92 12.68 -11.62
CA LEU A 44 0.79 13.23 -10.85
C LEU A 44 -0.45 12.33 -10.91
N TRP A 45 -0.75 11.79 -12.10
CA TRP A 45 -1.84 10.83 -12.26
C TRP A 45 -1.59 9.56 -11.43
N TRP A 46 -0.37 9.00 -11.48
CA TRP A 46 0.03 7.84 -10.68
C TRP A 46 -0.16 8.10 -9.19
N GLU A 47 0.34 9.21 -8.68
CA GLU A 47 0.26 9.60 -7.26
C GLU A 47 -1.20 9.78 -6.80
N THR A 48 -2.05 10.37 -7.63
CA THR A 48 -3.46 10.60 -7.28
C THR A 48 -4.32 9.33 -7.33
N HIS A 49 -3.85 8.26 -8.02
CA HIS A 49 -4.57 6.98 -8.13
C HIS A 49 -4.00 5.88 -7.23
N PHE A 50 -3.14 6.25 -6.29
CA PHE A 50 -2.58 5.31 -5.32
C PHE A 50 -3.68 4.76 -4.40
N ASP A 51 -3.72 3.43 -4.18
CA ASP A 51 -4.71 2.73 -3.32
C ASP A 51 -6.21 2.95 -3.64
N ASN A 52 -6.55 3.52 -4.79
CA ASN A 52 -7.95 3.79 -5.15
C ASN A 52 -8.79 2.54 -5.45
N PHE A 53 -8.17 1.38 -5.59
CA PHE A 53 -8.86 0.12 -5.92
C PHE A 53 -9.49 -0.55 -4.70
N HIS A 54 -9.21 -0.07 -3.48
CA HIS A 54 -9.82 -0.60 -2.27
C HIS A 54 -11.28 -0.16 -2.13
N PRO A 55 -12.14 -1.00 -1.55
CA PRO A 55 -13.52 -0.61 -1.27
C PRO A 55 -13.55 0.64 -0.39
N GLU A 56 -14.38 1.60 -0.79
CA GLU A 56 -14.60 2.82 -0.01
C GLU A 56 -13.31 3.61 0.33
N ALA A 57 -12.32 3.59 -0.59
CA ALA A 57 -11.05 4.28 -0.43
C ALA A 57 -11.18 5.77 -0.05
N ASP A 58 -12.32 6.39 -0.39
CA ASP A 58 -12.62 7.79 -0.02
C ASP A 58 -12.77 8.00 1.48
N ARG A 59 -13.15 6.96 2.22
CA ARG A 59 -13.37 6.97 3.67
C ARG A 59 -12.24 6.29 4.45
N LEU A 60 -11.23 5.77 3.74
CA LEU A 60 -10.10 5.07 4.33
C LEU A 60 -8.98 6.05 4.67
N TYR A 61 -8.54 6.06 5.91
CA TYR A 61 -7.50 6.94 6.44
C TYR A 61 -6.47 6.14 7.23
N CYS A 62 -5.21 6.55 7.14
CA CYS A 62 -4.16 6.08 8.03
C CYS A 62 -4.13 6.96 9.29
N LEU A 63 -4.09 6.33 10.46
CA LEU A 63 -3.84 7.01 11.73
C LEU A 63 -2.34 7.13 11.92
N THR A 64 -1.89 8.36 12.11
CA THR A 64 -0.49 8.67 12.42
C THR A 64 -0.41 9.36 13.77
N THR A 65 0.76 9.47 14.35
CA THR A 65 1.00 10.26 15.56
C THR A 65 0.68 11.75 15.38
N GLU A 66 0.69 12.23 14.13
CA GLU A 66 0.32 13.61 13.78
C GLU A 66 -1.16 13.79 13.44
N GLY A 67 -1.93 12.71 13.34
CA GLY A 67 -3.36 12.75 13.05
C GLY A 67 -3.83 11.82 11.94
N LEU A 68 -4.91 12.19 11.25
CA LEU A 68 -5.47 11.47 10.12
C LEU A 68 -4.83 11.91 8.81
N VAL A 69 -4.17 10.98 8.14
CA VAL A 69 -3.65 11.17 6.78
C VAL A 69 -4.49 10.37 5.81
N LYS A 70 -5.01 11.04 4.80
CA LYS A 70 -5.69 10.37 3.69
C LYS A 70 -4.60 9.81 2.77
N ARG A 71 -4.36 8.51 2.86
CA ARG A 71 -3.28 7.76 2.21
C ARG A 71 -1.90 8.15 2.75
N ALA A 72 -1.10 7.18 3.09
CA ALA A 72 0.29 7.40 3.40
C ALA A 72 0.99 7.83 2.11
N ASN A 73 1.43 9.09 2.00
CA ASN A 73 2.21 9.56 0.85
C ASN A 73 3.62 9.01 0.94
N GLY A 74 3.86 7.83 0.40
CA GLY A 74 5.16 7.30 -0.07
C GLY A 74 6.34 7.22 0.89
N THR A 75 6.30 7.81 2.05
CA THR A 75 7.33 7.74 3.07
C THR A 75 6.79 7.04 4.30
N GLN A 76 7.07 5.75 4.39
CA GLN A 76 6.90 5.00 5.62
C GLN A 76 7.95 5.51 6.62
N SER A 77 7.66 6.63 7.26
CA SER A 77 8.43 7.08 8.40
C SER A 77 7.96 6.32 9.64
N ASP A 78 8.84 6.12 10.60
CA ASP A 78 8.49 5.52 11.90
C ASP A 78 7.38 6.30 12.63
N LEU A 79 7.07 7.51 12.17
CA LEU A 79 6.01 8.39 12.65
C LEU A 79 4.59 7.92 12.28
N ASP A 80 4.45 7.04 11.28
CA ASP A 80 3.15 6.54 10.82
C ASP A 80 2.63 5.36 11.66
N GLN A 81 3.36 4.95 12.68
CA GLN A 81 3.02 3.79 13.50
C GLN A 81 2.40 4.21 14.83
N LEU A 82 1.22 3.69 15.10
CA LEU A 82 0.50 3.87 16.35
C LEU A 82 0.77 2.70 17.31
N HIS A 83 0.93 2.97 18.61
CA HIS A 83 0.97 1.92 19.60
C HIS A 83 -0.39 1.24 19.71
N ILE A 84 -0.39 -0.09 19.84
CA ILE A 84 -1.63 -0.86 19.91
C ILE A 84 -2.49 -0.49 21.14
N ASN A 85 -1.86 -0.06 22.23
CA ASN A 85 -2.55 0.36 23.44
C ASN A 85 -3.31 1.69 23.23
N ASP A 86 -2.77 2.60 22.42
CA ASP A 86 -3.40 3.88 22.10
C ASP A 86 -4.66 3.70 21.23
N ARG A 87 -4.74 2.57 20.50
CA ARG A 87 -5.84 2.28 19.59
C ARG A 87 -7.18 2.14 20.30
N GLU A 88 -7.24 1.40 21.42
CA GLU A 88 -8.49 1.21 22.16
C GLU A 88 -9.02 2.51 22.76
N GLU A 89 -8.12 3.36 23.21
CA GLU A 89 -8.46 4.66 23.76
C GLU A 89 -8.95 5.63 22.68
N LEU A 90 -8.26 5.64 21.53
CA LEU A 90 -8.67 6.40 20.35
C LEU A 90 -10.04 5.97 19.82
N PHE A 91 -10.37 4.68 19.83
CA PHE A 91 -11.67 4.23 19.39
C PHE A 91 -12.81 4.65 20.32
N LYS A 92 -12.54 4.75 21.63
CA LYS A 92 -13.51 5.33 22.58
C LYS A 92 -13.73 6.82 22.33
N LEU A 93 -12.68 7.53 21.91
CA LEU A 93 -12.73 8.97 21.62
C LEU A 93 -13.37 9.27 20.25
N LEU A 94 -13.28 8.36 19.30
CA LEU A 94 -13.68 8.53 17.91
C LEU A 94 -14.79 7.57 17.49
N PRO A 95 -16.03 7.78 17.94
CA PRO A 95 -17.16 6.96 17.54
C PRO A 95 -17.47 7.04 16.03
N GLU A 96 -16.86 7.97 15.32
CA GLU A 96 -16.94 8.10 13.87
C GLU A 96 -16.20 7.01 13.11
N ILE A 97 -15.38 6.20 13.78
CA ILE A 97 -14.70 5.03 13.18
C ILE A 97 -15.71 3.90 13.02
N GLU A 98 -15.88 3.42 11.79
CA GLU A 98 -16.74 2.28 11.43
C GLU A 98 -15.98 0.96 11.56
N ALA A 99 -14.76 0.92 11.06
CA ALA A 99 -13.89 -0.26 11.09
C ALA A 99 -12.42 0.16 11.13
N SER A 100 -11.58 -0.72 11.63
CA SER A 100 -10.14 -0.48 11.72
C SER A 100 -9.36 -1.75 11.48
N CYS A 101 -8.12 -1.59 10.99
CA CYS A 101 -7.18 -2.68 10.82
C CYS A 101 -5.77 -2.16 11.11
N SER A 102 -5.02 -2.93 11.88
CA SER A 102 -3.62 -2.65 12.12
C SER A 102 -2.76 -3.74 11.50
N PHE A 103 -1.63 -3.35 10.94
CA PHE A 103 -0.68 -4.29 10.38
C PHE A 103 0.77 -3.84 10.60
N ASN A 104 1.66 -4.80 10.50
CA ASN A 104 3.08 -4.60 10.56
C ASN A 104 3.78 -5.30 9.39
N HIS A 105 4.84 -4.69 8.87
CA HIS A 105 5.66 -5.30 7.84
C HIS A 105 6.69 -6.25 8.46
N LEU A 106 6.87 -7.39 7.81
CA LEU A 106 7.81 -8.43 8.18
C LEU A 106 8.76 -8.68 7.00
N SER A 107 9.99 -9.07 7.30
CA SER A 107 10.95 -9.48 6.27
C SER A 107 11.62 -10.75 6.70
N PHE A 108 11.48 -11.80 5.90
CA PHE A 108 12.09 -13.09 6.16
C PHE A 108 12.96 -13.53 4.99
N THR A 109 14.04 -14.24 5.33
CA THR A 109 14.90 -14.89 4.34
C THR A 109 14.70 -16.39 4.43
N LEU A 110 14.11 -16.97 3.40
CA LEU A 110 14.03 -18.41 3.22
C LEU A 110 15.28 -18.93 2.54
N LYS A 111 15.77 -20.08 2.99
CA LYS A 111 16.80 -20.84 2.28
C LYS A 111 16.13 -22.02 1.58
N GLN A 112 16.07 -21.98 0.27
CA GLN A 112 15.55 -23.06 -0.55
C GLN A 112 16.60 -23.43 -1.60
N ASP A 113 16.93 -24.73 -1.72
CA ASP A 113 17.88 -25.27 -2.71
C ASP A 113 19.22 -24.50 -2.79
N ASN A 114 19.74 -24.07 -1.65
CA ASN A 114 20.98 -23.29 -1.51
C ASN A 114 20.87 -21.81 -1.98
N GLU A 115 19.67 -21.34 -2.33
CA GLU A 115 19.39 -19.93 -2.62
C GLU A 115 18.69 -19.24 -1.45
N ALA A 116 19.06 -18.00 -1.19
CA ALA A 116 18.40 -17.15 -0.22
C ALA A 116 17.27 -16.36 -0.88
N ILE A 117 16.03 -16.66 -0.51
CA ILE A 117 14.84 -15.97 -1.02
C ILE A 117 14.38 -14.97 0.03
N ASN A 118 14.50 -13.69 -0.25
CA ASN A 118 13.93 -12.66 0.61
C ASN A 118 12.44 -12.51 0.30
N LEU A 119 11.61 -12.59 1.33
CA LEU A 119 10.17 -12.38 1.28
C LEU A 119 9.79 -11.23 2.21
N HIS A 120 8.97 -10.34 1.68
CA HIS A 120 8.36 -9.25 2.42
C HIS A 120 6.95 -9.65 2.82
N GLY A 121 6.70 -9.78 4.10
CA GLY A 121 5.40 -10.18 4.63
C GLY A 121 4.68 -9.03 5.29
N MET A 122 3.43 -9.30 5.58
CA MET A 122 2.59 -8.46 6.41
C MET A 122 1.93 -9.32 7.48
N GLU A 123 1.96 -8.85 8.71
CA GLU A 123 1.19 -9.39 9.82
C GLU A 123 0.04 -8.45 10.10
N SER A 124 -1.19 -8.96 10.12
CA SER A 124 -2.38 -8.14 10.27
C SER A 124 -3.46 -8.87 11.08
N GLU A 125 -4.56 -8.17 11.29
CA GLU A 125 -5.77 -8.67 11.96
C GLU A 125 -6.77 -9.23 10.96
N GLN A 126 -7.77 -9.97 11.46
CA GLN A 126 -8.87 -10.50 10.65
C GLN A 126 -9.65 -9.38 9.92
N SER A 127 -9.76 -8.20 10.53
CA SER A 127 -10.37 -7.01 9.95
C SER A 127 -9.69 -6.49 8.67
N PHE A 128 -8.52 -7.02 8.32
CA PHE A 128 -7.86 -6.73 7.05
C PHE A 128 -8.79 -6.98 5.86
N PHE A 129 -9.51 -8.09 5.88
CA PHE A 129 -10.42 -8.49 4.79
C PHE A 129 -11.68 -7.62 4.70
N ASP A 130 -12.02 -6.89 5.76
CA ASP A 130 -13.16 -5.97 5.78
C ASP A 130 -12.79 -4.59 5.20
N LEU A 131 -11.54 -4.18 5.37
CA LEU A 131 -11.06 -2.87 4.92
C LEU A 131 -10.46 -2.91 3.53
N PHE A 132 -9.69 -3.95 3.24
CA PHE A 132 -8.89 -4.04 2.03
C PHE A 132 -9.42 -5.09 1.07
N ARG A 133 -9.47 -4.72 -0.21
CA ARG A 133 -9.86 -5.66 -1.26
C ARG A 133 -8.84 -6.80 -1.33
N THR A 134 -9.34 -8.03 -1.21
CA THR A 134 -8.52 -9.23 -1.30
C THR A 134 -9.17 -10.20 -2.28
N ASP A 135 -8.58 -10.33 -3.46
CA ASP A 135 -9.10 -11.21 -4.52
C ASP A 135 -8.44 -12.58 -4.38
N PHE A 136 -9.13 -13.54 -3.76
CA PHE A 136 -8.67 -14.92 -3.65
C PHE A 136 -8.73 -15.65 -4.99
N ILE A 137 -7.63 -16.32 -5.36
CA ILE A 137 -7.54 -17.24 -6.49
C ILE A 137 -7.90 -18.65 -6.02
N GLU A 138 -7.37 -19.05 -4.84
CA GLU A 138 -7.65 -20.30 -4.17
C GLU A 138 -7.80 -20.06 -2.66
N GLY A 139 -8.64 -20.85 -2.00
CA GLY A 139 -8.93 -20.68 -0.58
C GLY A 139 -9.91 -19.52 -0.29
N THR A 140 -10.02 -19.16 0.98
CA THR A 140 -10.91 -18.10 1.45
C THR A 140 -10.42 -17.57 2.79
N HIS A 141 -10.78 -16.34 3.13
CA HIS A 141 -10.48 -15.75 4.44
C HIS A 141 -11.16 -16.47 5.62
N GLN A 142 -12.25 -17.20 5.38
CA GLN A 142 -12.96 -17.95 6.45
C GLN A 142 -12.14 -19.13 7.00
N GLY A 143 -11.18 -19.64 6.22
CA GLY A 143 -10.28 -20.73 6.65
C GLY A 143 -9.05 -20.25 7.42
N VAL A 144 -8.89 -18.96 7.61
CA VAL A 144 -7.73 -18.37 8.26
C VAL A 144 -7.89 -18.41 9.77
N ILE A 145 -6.97 -19.08 10.46
CA ILE A 145 -6.92 -19.10 11.93
C ILE A 145 -6.07 -17.92 12.40
N PRO A 146 -6.60 -17.02 13.25
CA PRO A 146 -5.89 -15.81 13.67
C PRO A 146 -4.88 -16.04 14.80
N ASP A 147 -4.14 -17.15 14.76
CA ASP A 147 -3.07 -17.52 15.67
C ASP A 147 -1.68 -17.39 15.01
N GLY A 148 -1.66 -17.05 13.72
CA GLY A 148 -0.45 -16.96 12.92
C GLY A 148 0.06 -18.29 12.39
N SER A 149 -0.64 -19.41 12.59
CA SER A 149 -0.27 -20.72 12.01
C SER A 149 -0.59 -20.81 10.53
N SER A 150 -1.48 -19.94 10.04
CA SER A 150 -1.96 -19.88 8.68
C SER A 150 -1.25 -18.76 7.90
N VAL A 151 -0.88 -19.05 6.65
CA VAL A 151 -0.29 -18.06 5.74
C VAL A 151 -1.10 -17.96 4.46
N ILE A 152 -1.31 -16.73 4.00
CA ILE A 152 -1.84 -16.43 2.68
C ILE A 152 -0.69 -15.95 1.82
N LEU A 153 -0.54 -16.52 0.62
CA LEU A 153 0.52 -16.13 -0.32
C LEU A 153 -0.06 -15.31 -1.46
N THR A 154 0.74 -14.43 -2.01
CA THR A 154 0.43 -13.85 -3.32
C THR A 154 0.68 -14.89 -4.42
N GLU A 155 -0.02 -14.75 -5.55
CA GLU A 155 0.14 -15.59 -6.74
C GLU A 155 1.62 -15.69 -7.17
N ARG A 156 2.32 -14.54 -7.20
CA ARG A 156 3.75 -14.48 -7.53
C ARG A 156 4.59 -15.30 -6.55
N THR A 157 4.31 -15.22 -5.26
CA THR A 157 5.05 -15.94 -4.23
C THR A 157 4.76 -17.44 -4.27
N ALA A 158 3.50 -17.83 -4.50
CA ALA A 158 3.13 -19.23 -4.70
C ALA A 158 3.88 -19.84 -5.89
N HIS A 159 3.96 -19.17 -7.02
CA HIS A 159 4.76 -19.61 -8.15
C HIS A 159 6.25 -19.65 -7.85
N LYS A 160 6.79 -18.67 -7.11
CA LYS A 160 8.22 -18.62 -6.75
C LYS A 160 8.62 -19.78 -5.83
N LEU A 161 7.76 -20.14 -4.86
CA LEU A 161 8.07 -21.17 -3.87
C LEU A 161 7.69 -22.59 -4.32
N PHE A 162 6.61 -22.74 -5.06
CA PHE A 162 6.01 -24.05 -5.38
C PHE A 162 5.87 -24.34 -6.87
N GLY A 163 6.16 -23.37 -7.75
CA GLY A 163 5.97 -23.48 -9.19
C GLY A 163 4.50 -23.46 -9.64
N THR A 164 3.55 -23.34 -8.72
CA THR A 164 2.10 -23.41 -8.99
C THR A 164 1.31 -22.64 -7.93
N THR A 165 0.08 -22.24 -8.27
CA THR A 165 -0.89 -21.71 -7.30
C THR A 165 -1.61 -22.80 -6.51
N ASN A 166 -1.66 -24.04 -7.02
CA ASN A 166 -2.27 -25.17 -6.31
C ASN A 166 -1.34 -25.67 -5.18
N CYS A 167 -1.29 -24.90 -4.09
CA CYS A 167 -0.42 -25.18 -2.96
C CYS A 167 -1.13 -25.04 -1.59
N ILE A 168 -2.46 -25.01 -1.57
CA ILE A 168 -3.24 -25.03 -0.32
C ILE A 168 -2.86 -26.28 0.50
N GLY A 169 -2.65 -26.10 1.81
CA GLY A 169 -2.25 -27.15 2.75
C GLY A 169 -0.76 -27.48 2.76
N LYS A 170 0.04 -26.91 1.83
CA LYS A 170 1.49 -27.04 1.90
C LYS A 170 2.03 -26.16 3.03
N GLU A 171 3.18 -26.55 3.56
CA GLU A 171 3.85 -25.81 4.62
C GLU A 171 4.91 -24.87 4.07
N VAL A 172 4.98 -23.66 4.62
CA VAL A 172 6.06 -22.69 4.42
C VAL A 172 6.73 -22.46 5.77
N VAL A 173 8.04 -22.55 5.80
CA VAL A 173 8.83 -22.27 7.00
C VAL A 173 9.24 -20.81 6.98
N LEU A 174 8.61 -20.01 7.82
CA LEU A 174 8.95 -18.62 8.03
C LEU A 174 9.55 -18.47 9.41
N ASP A 175 10.18 -17.38 9.70
CA ASP A 175 10.65 -16.95 11.03
C ASP A 175 11.12 -18.07 11.97
N ASN A 176 12.40 -18.15 12.26
CA ASN A 176 12.99 -19.08 13.26
C ASN A 176 12.50 -20.55 13.20
N ASN A 177 12.25 -21.06 11.99
CA ASN A 177 11.71 -22.41 11.74
C ASN A 177 10.23 -22.62 12.11
N LEU A 178 9.44 -21.57 12.27
CA LEU A 178 8.00 -21.73 12.42
C LEU A 178 7.35 -22.16 11.10
N ARG A 179 6.55 -23.22 11.19
CA ARG A 179 5.81 -23.77 10.05
C ARG A 179 4.44 -23.11 9.96
N HIS A 180 4.12 -22.64 8.78
CA HIS A 180 2.83 -22.05 8.48
C HIS A 180 2.17 -22.83 7.36
N SER A 181 0.89 -23.17 7.53
CA SER A 181 0.10 -23.83 6.50
C SER A 181 -0.46 -22.80 5.50
N VAL A 182 -0.31 -23.06 4.22
CA VAL A 182 -0.90 -22.22 3.17
C VAL A 182 -2.40 -22.46 3.14
N VAL A 183 -3.20 -21.44 3.42
CA VAL A 183 -4.67 -21.50 3.47
C VAL A 183 -5.35 -20.67 2.39
N GLY A 184 -4.61 -19.82 1.70
CA GLY A 184 -5.13 -19.00 0.63
C GLY A 184 -4.06 -18.49 -0.31
N ILE A 185 -4.44 -18.32 -1.56
CA ILE A 185 -3.66 -17.66 -2.59
C ILE A 185 -4.46 -16.46 -3.09
N ILE A 186 -3.84 -15.29 -3.07
CA ILE A 186 -4.47 -14.05 -3.52
C ILE A 186 -3.78 -13.52 -4.78
N ARG A 187 -4.53 -12.79 -5.57
CA ARG A 187 -4.00 -12.06 -6.71
C ARG A 187 -2.99 -11.02 -6.26
N ASN A 188 -1.94 -10.82 -7.05
CA ASN A 188 -0.97 -9.77 -6.75
C ASN A 188 -1.65 -8.40 -6.72
N TYR A 189 -1.31 -7.58 -5.72
CA TYR A 189 -1.73 -6.19 -5.69
C TYR A 189 -1.08 -5.39 -6.83
N PRO A 190 -1.75 -4.34 -7.32
CA PRO A 190 -1.15 -3.38 -8.26
C PRO A 190 0.09 -2.73 -7.66
N ALA A 191 1.01 -2.26 -8.51
CA ALA A 191 2.25 -1.64 -8.03
C ALA A 191 2.04 -0.28 -7.34
N ASN A 192 0.87 0.35 -7.54
CA ASN A 192 0.49 1.63 -6.94
C ASN A 192 -0.27 1.45 -5.62
N THR A 193 0.29 0.68 -4.70
CA THR A 193 -0.26 0.46 -3.36
C THR A 193 0.84 0.43 -2.30
N TYR A 194 0.50 0.81 -1.07
CA TYR A 194 1.35 0.61 0.11
C TYR A 194 1.26 -0.81 0.68
N LEU A 195 0.25 -1.57 0.28
CA LEU A 195 0.04 -2.95 0.73
C LEU A 195 0.81 -3.94 -0.16
N LEU A 196 2.10 -3.67 -0.43
CA LEU A 196 2.95 -4.60 -1.16
C LEU A 196 3.53 -5.61 -0.19
N PHE A 197 3.12 -6.87 -0.35
CA PHE A 197 3.65 -8.00 0.41
C PHE A 197 3.71 -9.26 -0.47
N ASP A 198 4.53 -10.20 -0.05
CA ASP A 198 4.65 -11.54 -0.65
C ASP A 198 3.77 -12.55 0.07
N PHE A 199 3.56 -12.36 1.38
CA PHE A 199 2.68 -13.19 2.21
C PHE A 199 2.00 -12.37 3.30
N LEU A 200 0.85 -12.88 3.76
CA LEU A 200 0.04 -12.28 4.83
C LEU A 200 -0.17 -13.32 5.95
N LEU A 201 0.18 -12.91 7.16
CA LEU A 201 -0.13 -13.64 8.40
C LEU A 201 -1.25 -12.92 9.14
N ILE A 202 -2.26 -13.67 9.57
CA ILE A 202 -3.34 -13.10 10.39
C ILE A 202 -3.13 -13.53 11.84
N ARG A 203 -3.05 -12.54 12.72
CA ARG A 203 -2.92 -12.76 14.17
C ARG A 203 -3.87 -11.87 14.94
N THR A 204 -4.39 -12.40 16.05
CA THR A 204 -5.10 -11.56 17.02
C THR A 204 -4.08 -10.69 17.76
N PRO A 205 -4.26 -9.36 17.77
CA PRO A 205 -3.39 -8.46 18.51
C PRO A 205 -3.34 -8.84 19.98
N GLN A 206 -2.12 -8.92 20.54
CA GLN A 206 -1.93 -9.18 21.96
C GLN A 206 -1.58 -7.87 22.68
N PRO A 207 -2.33 -7.46 23.70
CA PRO A 207 -2.15 -6.17 24.38
C PRO A 207 -0.81 -6.05 25.13
N ASN A 208 -0.14 -7.19 25.42
CA ASN A 208 1.11 -7.21 26.17
C ASN A 208 2.39 -7.02 25.32
N HIS A 209 2.25 -6.92 24.01
CA HIS A 209 3.37 -6.61 23.14
C HIS A 209 3.27 -5.14 22.73
N VAL A 210 4.17 -4.32 23.28
CA VAL A 210 4.37 -2.92 22.84
C VAL A 210 4.91 -2.96 21.42
N LYS A 211 4.00 -3.04 20.45
CA LYS A 211 4.34 -3.09 19.04
C LYS A 211 3.72 -1.88 18.34
N ARG A 212 4.55 -1.14 17.66
CA ARG A 212 4.05 -0.09 16.77
C ARG A 212 3.50 -0.74 15.51
N MET A 213 2.30 -0.36 15.11
CA MET A 213 1.62 -0.89 13.94
C MET A 213 1.06 0.26 13.11
N THR A 214 1.10 0.10 11.80
CA THR A 214 0.37 1.00 10.90
C THR A 214 -1.11 0.69 11.03
N THR A 215 -1.92 1.68 11.39
CA THR A 215 -3.36 1.51 11.63
C THR A 215 -4.16 2.28 10.60
N TYR A 216 -5.01 1.58 9.88
CA TYR A 216 -6.00 2.18 8.99
C TYR A 216 -7.38 2.14 9.63
N VAL A 217 -8.14 3.18 9.38
CA VAL A 217 -9.53 3.31 9.83
C VAL A 217 -10.42 3.68 8.68
N ARG A 218 -11.61 3.09 8.65
CA ARG A 218 -12.70 3.52 7.78
C ARG A 218 -13.67 4.36 8.59
N LEU A 219 -13.88 5.60 8.17
CA LEU A 219 -14.82 6.49 8.80
C LEU A 219 -16.24 6.21 8.31
N GLN A 220 -17.23 6.47 9.18
CA GLN A 220 -18.65 6.41 8.83
C GLN A 220 -18.98 7.36 7.67
N LYS A 221 -19.99 7.03 6.87
CA LYS A 221 -20.37 7.80 5.66
C LYS A 221 -20.65 9.28 5.94
N ASN A 222 -21.14 9.60 7.12
CA ASN A 222 -21.50 10.96 7.52
C ASN A 222 -20.47 11.61 8.45
N ALA A 223 -19.31 11.00 8.62
CA ALA A 223 -18.27 11.52 9.50
C ALA A 223 -17.70 12.85 9.00
N ASN A 224 -17.63 13.84 9.89
CA ASN A 224 -16.95 15.08 9.59
C ASN A 224 -15.45 14.92 9.87
N VAL A 225 -14.66 14.78 8.79
CA VAL A 225 -13.21 14.56 8.87
C VAL A 225 -12.49 15.70 9.63
N ALA A 226 -12.96 16.95 9.51
CA ALA A 226 -12.36 18.08 10.24
C ALA A 226 -12.57 17.93 11.76
N ASN A 227 -13.74 17.48 12.19
CA ASN A 227 -14.00 17.23 13.61
C ASN A 227 -13.14 16.07 14.14
N VAL A 228 -12.98 14.99 13.36
CA VAL A 228 -12.11 13.88 13.74
C VAL A 228 -10.66 14.34 13.86
N ARG A 229 -10.16 15.15 12.92
CA ARG A 229 -8.82 15.73 13.00
C ARG A 229 -8.64 16.61 14.22
N ASN A 230 -9.62 17.45 14.55
CA ASN A 230 -9.57 18.29 15.73
C ASN A 230 -9.52 17.48 17.03
N LYS A 231 -10.30 16.40 17.14
CA LYS A 231 -10.25 15.49 18.29
C LYS A 231 -8.87 14.83 18.42
N LEU A 232 -8.30 14.35 17.29
CA LEU A 232 -6.97 13.74 17.26
C LEU A 232 -5.85 14.72 17.62
N ALA A 233 -5.93 15.96 17.18
CA ALA A 233 -4.93 16.99 17.50
C ALA A 233 -4.81 17.27 19.02
N HIS A 234 -5.85 16.98 19.79
CA HIS A 234 -5.85 17.11 21.24
C HIS A 234 -5.49 15.82 21.99
N TYR A 235 -5.38 14.71 21.25
CA TYR A 235 -4.98 13.43 21.82
C TYR A 235 -3.47 13.41 22.04
N LYS A 236 -3.05 13.17 23.29
CA LYS A 236 -1.66 12.91 23.63
C LYS A 236 -1.45 11.40 23.67
N SER A 237 -0.60 10.88 22.78
CA SER A 237 -0.23 9.48 22.81
C SER A 237 0.54 9.16 24.10
N HIS A 238 0.16 8.10 24.79
CA HIS A 238 0.89 7.62 25.98
C HIS A 238 2.31 7.14 25.64
N ALA A 239 2.63 7.00 24.35
CA ALA A 239 3.96 6.65 23.90
C ALA A 239 5.02 7.69 24.27
N GLU A 240 4.66 8.98 24.32
CA GLU A 240 5.59 10.05 24.71
C GLU A 240 5.93 9.98 26.21
N ASP A 241 4.96 9.60 27.06
CA ASP A 241 5.15 9.55 28.52
C ASP A 241 5.97 8.32 28.98
N THR A 242 6.09 7.26 28.18
CA THR A 242 6.85 6.07 28.54
C THR A 242 8.35 6.20 28.22
N TRP A 243 8.71 6.94 27.18
CA TRP A 243 10.11 7.16 26.81
C TRP A 243 10.87 8.07 27.79
N ASP A 244 10.17 9.04 28.39
CA ASP A 244 10.74 9.97 29.38
C ASP A 244 10.94 9.33 30.76
N ARG A 245 10.40 8.13 31.02
CA ARG A 245 10.54 7.41 32.31
C ARG A 245 11.62 6.34 32.31
N GLU A 246 12.16 5.97 31.15
CA GLU A 246 13.22 4.97 31.01
C GLU A 246 14.62 5.57 30.77
N GLN A 247 14.79 6.89 30.83
CA GLN A 247 16.07 7.59 30.91
C GLN A 247 16.34 8.05 32.36
#